data_e127acd22148c855ae681bef3c2132ec
#
_entry.id   e127acd22148c855ae681bef3c2132ec
#
_cell.length_a   1.000
_cell.length_b   1.000
_cell.length_c   1.000
_cell.angle_alpha   90.00
_cell.angle_beta   90.00
_cell.angle_gamma   90.00
#
_symmetry.space_group_name_H-M   'P 1'
#
loop_
_entity.id
_entity.type
_entity.pdbx_description
1 polymer ?
#
loop_
_entity_poly.entity_id
_entity_poly.type
_entity_poly.pdbx_seq_one_letter_code
_entity_poly.pdbx_strand_id
1 'polypeptide(L)'
;MIEEYNTLEYYNKNAKIYCKQTLVGNLKENYDRFLKQLQPNSYILDFGCGSGRDSKYFIDNGYKVKSTDGSEEMCKLATQYISQEVNYMKFEELNDVDTYDGIWACASILH
;
A
#
# COMPACT_ATOMS: atom_id res chain seq x y z
N MET A 1 7.29 -21.51 -9.07
CA MET A 1 8.03 -20.33 -9.47
C MET A 1 8.06 -19.33 -8.36
N ILE A 2 9.18 -18.75 -8.21
CA ILE A 2 9.39 -17.87 -7.08
C ILE A 2 8.63 -16.58 -7.22
N GLU A 3 8.55 -16.07 -8.42
CA GLU A 3 7.89 -14.79 -8.63
C GLU A 3 6.43 -14.81 -8.20
N GLU A 4 5.83 -15.98 -8.17
CA GLU A 4 4.43 -16.07 -7.76
C GLU A 4 4.23 -15.75 -6.30
N TYR A 5 5.29 -15.84 -5.53
CA TYR A 5 5.17 -15.63 -4.10
C TYR A 5 5.46 -14.21 -3.68
N ASN A 6 5.82 -13.38 -4.65
CA ASN A 6 6.25 -12.03 -4.34
C ASN A 6 5.10 -11.07 -4.30
N THR A 7 4.14 -11.28 -5.18
CA THR A 7 3.00 -10.39 -5.26
C THR A 7 1.76 -11.19 -5.56
N LEU A 8 0.66 -10.70 -5.06
CA LEU A 8 -0.66 -11.19 -5.41
C LEU A 8 -1.44 -9.98 -5.88
N GLU A 9 -2.00 -10.09 -7.06
CA GLU A 9 -2.79 -9.01 -7.60
C GLU A 9 -4.24 -9.45 -7.64
N TYR A 10 -5.11 -8.61 -7.12
CA TYR A 10 -6.53 -8.85 -7.11
C TYR A 10 -7.22 -7.70 -7.79
N TYR A 11 -8.37 -7.98 -8.33
CA TYR A 11 -9.19 -6.94 -8.91
C TYR A 11 -10.51 -6.93 -8.20
N ASN A 12 -10.79 -5.80 -7.61
CA ASN A 12 -12.10 -5.50 -7.14
C ASN A 12 -12.80 -4.76 -8.26
N LYS A 13 -14.08 -4.50 -8.11
CA LYS A 13 -14.84 -3.81 -9.14
C LYS A 13 -14.20 -2.49 -9.54
N ASN A 14 -13.66 -1.75 -8.57
CA ASN A 14 -13.15 -0.42 -8.81
C ASN A 14 -11.69 -0.20 -8.42
N ALA A 15 -11.08 -1.15 -7.74
CA ALA A 15 -9.73 -0.96 -7.22
C ALA A 15 -8.84 -2.12 -7.59
N LYS A 16 -7.57 -1.81 -7.85
CA LYS A 16 -6.55 -2.82 -8.08
C LYS A 16 -5.82 -3.06 -6.78
N ILE A 17 -5.75 -4.32 -6.38
CA ILE A 17 -5.17 -4.69 -5.09
C ILE A 17 -3.88 -5.43 -5.35
N TYR A 18 -2.80 -4.93 -4.77
CA TYR A 18 -1.47 -5.47 -4.94
C TYR A 18 -0.94 -5.87 -3.57
N CYS A 19 -0.85 -7.17 -3.33
CA CYS A 19 -0.33 -7.69 -2.07
C CYS A 19 1.09 -8.17 -2.28
N LYS A 20 2.02 -7.46 -1.66
CA LYS A 20 3.43 -7.79 -1.78
C LYS A 20 3.80 -8.77 -0.68
N GLN A 21 4.24 -9.96 -1.06
CA GLN A 21 4.63 -10.98 -0.08
C GLN A 21 6.14 -11.09 0.05
N THR A 22 6.83 -11.05 -1.07
CA THR A 22 8.27 -11.13 -1.09
C THR A 22 8.75 -10.23 -2.21
N LEU A 23 9.89 -9.61 -2.04
CA LEU A 23 10.44 -8.77 -3.09
C LEU A 23 11.10 -9.63 -4.15
N VAL A 24 10.86 -9.29 -5.41
CA VAL A 24 11.57 -9.85 -6.54
C VAL A 24 12.34 -8.70 -7.16
N GLY A 25 13.63 -8.88 -7.30
CA GLY A 25 14.44 -7.78 -7.75
C GLY A 25 14.47 -6.72 -6.67
N ASN A 26 14.34 -5.47 -7.04
CA ASN A 26 14.38 -4.40 -6.04
C ASN A 26 12.98 -3.87 -5.79
N LEU A 27 12.87 -3.09 -4.73
CA LEU A 27 11.60 -2.56 -4.29
C LEU A 27 11.00 -1.64 -5.34
N LYS A 28 11.83 -0.87 -6.04
CA LYS A 28 11.34 0.06 -7.05
C LYS A 28 10.62 -0.67 -8.16
N GLU A 29 11.09 -1.84 -8.54
CA GLU A 29 10.42 -2.61 -9.59
C GLU A 29 9.01 -3.01 -9.18
N ASN A 30 8.83 -3.32 -7.90
CA ASN A 30 7.50 -3.66 -7.39
C ASN A 30 6.60 -2.44 -7.36
N TYR A 31 7.12 -1.29 -6.97
CA TYR A 31 6.34 -0.06 -7.02
C TYR A 31 5.90 0.24 -8.45
N ASP A 32 6.84 0.16 -9.38
CA ASP A 32 6.55 0.51 -10.77
C ASP A 32 5.51 -0.44 -11.37
N ARG A 33 5.59 -1.71 -11.01
CA ARG A 33 4.63 -2.70 -11.50
C ARG A 33 3.22 -2.37 -11.03
N PHE A 34 3.11 -1.93 -9.78
CA PHE A 34 1.82 -1.52 -9.23
C PHE A 34 1.33 -0.24 -9.88
N LEU A 35 2.19 0.76 -9.94
CA LEU A 35 1.80 2.09 -10.39
C LEU A 35 1.42 2.14 -11.85
N LYS A 36 2.03 1.31 -12.69
CA LYS A 36 1.72 1.37 -14.11
C LYS A 36 0.30 0.93 -14.41
N GLN A 37 -0.38 0.33 -13.47
CA GLN A 37 -1.78 -0.07 -13.62
C GLN A 37 -2.75 1.02 -13.23
N LEU A 38 -2.23 2.15 -12.73
CA LEU A 38 -3.06 3.21 -12.21
C LEU A 38 -2.93 4.46 -13.08
N GLN A 39 -3.99 5.26 -13.08
CA GLN A 39 -3.95 6.55 -13.74
C GLN A 39 -3.13 7.53 -12.89
N PRO A 40 -2.58 8.56 -13.52
CA PRO A 40 -1.88 9.60 -12.74
C PRO A 40 -2.79 10.19 -11.68
N ASN A 41 -2.23 10.52 -10.53
CA ASN A 41 -2.94 11.14 -9.41
C ASN A 41 -4.00 10.22 -8.79
N SER A 42 -3.88 8.92 -9.00
CA SER A 42 -4.80 7.97 -8.39
C SER A 42 -4.73 8.02 -6.87
N TYR A 43 -5.79 7.56 -6.24
CA TYR A 43 -5.88 7.48 -4.78
C TYR A 43 -5.49 6.07 -4.36
N ILE A 44 -4.45 5.97 -3.56
CA ILE A 44 -3.88 4.69 -3.13
C ILE A 44 -4.07 4.52 -1.63
N LEU A 45 -4.53 3.33 -1.23
CA LEU A 45 -4.51 2.94 0.17
C LEU A 45 -3.23 2.13 0.40
N ASP A 46 -2.39 2.60 1.31
CA ASP A 46 -1.22 1.84 1.75
C ASP A 46 -1.60 1.15 3.04
N PHE A 47 -2.02 -0.07 2.94
CA PHE A 47 -2.56 -0.83 4.06
C PHE A 47 -1.44 -1.64 4.71
N GLY A 48 -1.13 -1.30 5.97
CA GLY A 48 0.02 -1.89 6.65
C GLY A 48 1.29 -1.18 6.26
N CYS A 49 1.27 0.15 6.38
CA CYS A 49 2.35 0.98 5.83
C CYS A 49 3.65 0.92 6.64
N GLY A 50 3.61 0.36 7.85
CA GLY A 50 4.78 0.33 8.71
C GLY A 50 5.29 1.73 8.98
N SER A 51 6.58 1.95 8.75
CA SER A 51 7.20 3.25 9.01
C SER A 51 6.91 4.29 7.93
N GLY A 52 6.21 3.90 6.86
CA GLY A 52 5.80 4.85 5.84
C GLY A 52 6.66 4.89 4.60
N ARG A 53 7.60 3.96 4.45
CA ARG A 53 8.51 3.95 3.31
C ARG A 53 7.78 3.94 1.98
N ASP A 54 6.80 3.05 1.84
CA ASP A 54 6.08 2.90 0.58
C ASP A 54 5.17 4.10 0.33
N SER A 55 4.47 4.55 1.37
CA SER A 55 3.64 5.74 1.26
C SER A 55 4.44 6.94 0.78
N LYS A 56 5.64 7.12 1.33
CA LYS A 56 6.48 8.24 0.96
C LYS A 56 6.81 8.20 -0.53
N TYR A 57 7.13 7.02 -1.03
CA TYR A 57 7.45 6.87 -2.45
C TYR A 57 6.26 7.28 -3.31
N PHE A 58 5.06 6.79 -2.97
CA PHE A 58 3.89 7.11 -3.76
C PHE A 58 3.55 8.61 -3.70
N ILE A 59 3.63 9.19 -2.51
CA ILE A 59 3.36 10.62 -2.34
C ILE A 59 4.36 11.44 -3.17
N ASP A 60 5.63 11.08 -3.09
CA ASP A 60 6.67 11.82 -3.82
C ASP A 60 6.50 11.71 -5.32
N ASN A 61 5.79 10.69 -5.77
CA ASN A 61 5.53 10.50 -7.20
C ASN A 61 4.16 11.02 -7.62
N GLY A 62 3.52 11.82 -6.78
CA GLY A 62 2.33 12.55 -7.19
C GLY A 62 1.00 11.87 -6.93
N TYR A 63 1.00 10.77 -6.21
CA TYR A 63 -0.24 10.07 -5.90
C TYR A 63 -0.82 10.55 -4.58
N LYS A 64 -2.13 10.43 -4.46
CA LYS A 64 -2.81 10.69 -3.20
C LYS A 64 -2.80 9.38 -2.43
N VAL A 65 -2.39 9.44 -1.17
CA VAL A 65 -2.21 8.21 -0.40
C VAL A 65 -2.91 8.33 0.94
N LYS A 66 -3.69 7.31 1.28
CA LYS A 66 -4.16 7.13 2.64
C LYS A 66 -3.32 6.00 3.22
N SER A 67 -2.69 6.25 4.34
CA SER A 67 -1.80 5.29 4.98
C SER A 67 -2.43 4.79 6.26
N THR A 68 -2.37 3.48 6.46
CA THR A 68 -2.91 2.87 7.68
C THR A 68 -1.95 1.79 8.15
N ASP A 69 -2.02 1.49 9.43
CA ASP A 69 -1.25 0.39 10.00
C ASP A 69 -1.97 -0.16 11.21
N GLY A 70 -1.74 -1.43 11.51
CA GLY A 70 -2.32 -2.08 12.66
C GLY A 70 -1.53 -1.89 13.94
N SER A 71 -0.50 -1.09 13.91
CA SER A 71 0.32 -0.78 15.07
C SER A 71 0.27 0.72 15.31
N GLU A 72 -0.18 1.11 16.52
CA GLU A 72 -0.25 2.53 16.84
C GLU A 72 1.12 3.19 16.83
N GLU A 73 2.14 2.45 17.24
CA GLU A 73 3.49 3.00 17.23
C GLU A 73 3.99 3.26 15.81
N MET A 74 3.70 2.33 14.90
CA MET A 74 4.07 2.53 13.51
C MET A 74 3.33 3.72 12.91
N CYS A 75 2.06 3.90 13.29
CA CYS A 75 1.30 5.04 12.80
C CYS A 75 1.96 6.36 13.22
N LYS A 76 2.46 6.44 14.45
CA LYS A 76 3.13 7.64 14.90
C LYS A 76 4.42 7.91 14.14
N LEU A 77 5.22 6.86 13.96
CA LEU A 77 6.47 7.00 13.23
C LEU A 77 6.23 7.41 11.78
N ALA A 78 5.27 6.74 11.15
CA ALA A 78 4.98 7.03 9.75
C ALA A 78 4.43 8.45 9.58
N THR A 79 3.57 8.87 10.50
CA THR A 79 3.01 10.23 10.44
C THR A 79 4.10 11.27 10.42
N GLN A 80 5.13 11.07 11.23
CA GLN A 80 6.25 12.00 11.26
C GLN A 80 7.07 11.92 9.97
N TYR A 81 7.28 10.72 9.49
CA TYR A 81 8.13 10.52 8.33
C TYR A 81 7.52 11.07 7.05
N ILE A 82 6.24 10.85 6.84
CA ILE A 82 5.59 11.29 5.60
C ILE A 82 4.89 12.63 5.74
N SER A 83 4.87 13.20 6.94
CA SER A 83 4.22 14.49 7.20
C SER A 83 2.75 14.48 6.85
N GLN A 84 2.09 13.37 7.10
CA GLN A 84 0.69 13.17 6.81
C GLN A 84 0.13 12.19 7.81
N GLU A 85 -1.09 12.39 8.26
CA GLU A 85 -1.68 11.52 9.26
C GLU A 85 -1.77 10.08 8.77
N VAL A 86 -1.37 9.15 9.63
CA VAL A 86 -1.48 7.71 9.37
C VAL A 86 -2.47 7.15 10.37
N ASN A 87 -3.48 6.46 9.88
CA ASN A 87 -4.57 5.99 10.70
C ASN A 87 -4.34 4.56 11.19
N TYR A 88 -4.70 4.33 12.44
CA TYR A 88 -4.69 2.97 12.98
C TYR A 88 -5.87 2.21 12.39
N MET A 89 -5.61 1.07 11.78
CA MET A 89 -6.65 0.28 11.18
C MET A 89 -6.23 -1.19 11.11
N LYS A 90 -7.06 -2.06 11.62
CA LYS A 90 -6.82 -3.49 11.51
C LYS A 90 -7.46 -4.01 10.22
N PHE A 91 -6.98 -5.16 9.78
CA PHE A 91 -7.42 -5.72 8.51
C PHE A 91 -8.94 -5.89 8.46
N GLU A 92 -9.53 -6.37 9.55
CA GLU A 92 -10.97 -6.62 9.55
C GLU A 92 -11.81 -5.35 9.54
N GLU A 93 -11.17 -4.21 9.70
CA GLU A 93 -11.88 -2.93 9.64
C GLU A 93 -11.93 -2.35 8.23
N LEU A 94 -11.25 -2.98 7.28
CA LEU A 94 -11.23 -2.49 5.92
C LEU A 94 -12.55 -2.82 5.23
N ASN A 95 -13.31 -1.79 4.87
CA ASN A 95 -14.61 -2.00 4.26
C ASN A 95 -14.92 -0.99 3.14
N ASP A 96 -13.97 -0.15 2.79
CA ASP A 96 -14.20 0.89 1.79
C ASP A 96 -13.25 0.73 0.60
N VAL A 97 -13.06 -0.52 0.18
CA VAL A 97 -12.11 -0.84 -0.89
C VAL A 97 -12.38 -0.05 -2.16
N ASP A 98 -13.66 0.16 -2.48
CA ASP A 98 -14.02 0.84 -3.72
C ASP A 98 -13.71 2.33 -3.70
N THR A 99 -13.34 2.87 -2.55
CA THR A 99 -12.94 4.27 -2.44
C THR A 99 -11.59 4.53 -3.13
N TYR A 100 -10.77 3.51 -3.24
CA TYR A 100 -9.40 3.65 -3.72
C TYR A 100 -9.25 3.14 -5.12
N ASP A 101 -8.35 3.75 -5.88
CA ASP A 101 -8.01 3.27 -7.20
C ASP A 101 -7.05 2.10 -7.12
N GLY A 102 -6.21 2.10 -6.10
CA GLY A 102 -5.28 1.00 -5.88
C GLY A 102 -5.07 0.77 -4.40
N ILE A 103 -4.76 -0.47 -4.04
CA ILE A 103 -4.47 -0.82 -2.66
C ILE A 103 -3.14 -1.56 -2.64
N TRP A 104 -2.20 -1.00 -1.90
CA TRP A 104 -0.88 -1.60 -1.71
C TRP A 104 -0.87 -2.20 -0.30
N ALA A 105 -0.76 -3.52 -0.24
CA ALA A 105 -0.89 -4.21 1.03
C ALA A 105 0.40 -4.91 1.40
N CYS A 106 0.76 -4.79 2.67
CA CYS A 106 1.91 -5.51 3.19
C CYS A 106 1.52 -6.98 3.41
N ALA A 107 2.42 -7.89 3.07
CA ALA A 107 2.14 -9.31 3.18
C ALA A 107 1.74 -9.73 4.60
N SER A 108 2.27 -9.04 5.59
CA SER A 108 2.01 -9.43 6.98
C SER A 108 0.54 -9.32 7.36
N ILE A 109 -0.24 -8.54 6.66
CA ILE A 109 -1.65 -8.41 7.00
C ILE A 109 -2.48 -9.60 6.52
N LEU A 110 -1.89 -10.44 5.68
CA LEU A 110 -2.58 -11.61 5.16
C LEU A 110 -2.45 -12.82 6.09
N HIS A 111 -1.73 -12.67 7.17
CA HIS A 111 -1.50 -13.76 8.11
C HIS A 111 -2.10 -13.44 9.50
#